data_ee05983cadf66e8f70bc73dfb17ea783
#
_entry.id   ee05983cadf66e8f70bc73dfb17ea783
#
_cell.length_a   1.000
_cell.length_b   1.000
_cell.length_c   1.000
_cell.angle_alpha   90.00
_cell.angle_beta   90.00
_cell.angle_gamma   90.00
#
_symmetry.space_group_name_H-M   'P 1'
#
loop_
_entity.id
_entity.type
_entity.pdbx_description
1 polymer ?
#
loop_
_entity_poly.entity_id
_entity_poly.type
_entity_poly.pdbx_seq_one_letter_code
_entity_poly.pdbx_strand_id
1 'polypeptide(L)'
;MAMARGFRPWILCVTLWLALAGPVAPGAQAGNDVAVVVHPDVAVDNLSTSELRRLVLGDRGFWPGSQRITLLIRAPVAHERDVVVKNVCEMTEAQFRQHWIAKVFRADAAVAPKIVYSAEMAVDLVNRIPGAIAFIEASQVGRGTRVLKIDGRLPGDKGYTLR
;
A
#
# COMPACT_ATOMS: atom_id res chain seq x y z
N MET A 1 -67.39 21.65 54.91
CA MET A 1 -67.42 20.19 54.79
C MET A 1 -67.39 19.85 53.31
N ALA A 2 -66.47 19.13 52.87
CA ALA A 2 -66.35 18.39 51.60
C ALA A 2 -64.95 18.62 50.92
N MET A 3 -64.17 17.63 50.99
CA MET A 3 -62.84 17.48 50.37
C MET A 3 -63.04 17.32 48.86
N ALA A 4 -62.21 18.05 48.07
CA ALA A 4 -62.03 17.76 46.67
C ALA A 4 -60.53 17.30 46.45
N ARG A 5 -60.43 16.05 46.13
CA ARG A 5 -59.14 15.41 45.80
C ARG A 5 -58.65 15.90 44.39
N GLY A 6 -57.45 16.55 44.36
CA GLY A 6 -56.81 16.91 43.13
C GLY A 6 -56.19 15.70 42.48
N PHE A 7 -56.55 15.45 41.25
CA PHE A 7 -55.94 14.45 40.33
C PHE A 7 -54.77 15.11 39.62
N ARG A 8 -53.56 14.66 39.89
CA ARG A 8 -52.35 15.11 39.17
C ARG A 8 -52.12 14.16 37.99
N PRO A 9 -52.16 14.62 36.75
CA PRO A 9 -51.69 13.79 35.62
C PRO A 9 -50.16 13.79 35.56
N TRP A 10 -49.57 12.63 35.69
CA TRP A 10 -48.17 12.40 35.39
C TRP A 10 -47.98 12.44 33.86
N ILE A 11 -47.32 13.48 33.41
CA ILE A 11 -46.88 13.58 32.02
C ILE A 11 -45.66 12.70 31.90
N LEU A 12 -45.82 11.54 31.26
CA LEU A 12 -44.73 10.67 30.81
C LEU A 12 -43.99 11.36 29.67
N CYS A 13 -42.84 11.98 29.97
CA CYS A 13 -41.86 12.37 28.96
C CYS A 13 -41.20 11.12 28.39
N VAL A 14 -41.75 10.63 27.28
CA VAL A 14 -41.08 9.65 26.44
C VAL A 14 -40.02 10.40 25.66
N THR A 15 -38.74 10.39 26.14
CA THR A 15 -37.60 10.87 25.41
C THR A 15 -37.27 9.86 24.31
N LEU A 16 -37.68 10.22 23.10
CA LEU A 16 -37.31 9.51 21.87
C LEU A 16 -35.79 9.66 21.62
N TRP A 17 -35.02 8.68 22.02
CA TRP A 17 -33.62 8.58 21.64
C TRP A 17 -33.54 8.21 20.16
N LEU A 18 -33.39 9.22 19.31
CA LEU A 18 -33.01 9.03 17.90
C LEU A 18 -31.54 8.60 17.84
N ALA A 19 -31.30 7.30 17.73
CA ALA A 19 -29.97 6.77 17.49
C ALA A 19 -29.53 7.24 16.11
N LEU A 20 -28.64 8.22 16.06
CA LEU A 20 -27.84 8.55 14.86
C LEU A 20 -26.90 7.37 14.60
N ALA A 21 -27.39 6.37 13.88
CA ALA A 21 -26.51 5.39 13.23
C ALA A 21 -25.83 6.10 12.08
N GLY A 22 -24.65 6.69 12.35
CA GLY A 22 -23.77 7.16 11.29
C GLY A 22 -23.40 5.99 10.39
N PRO A 23 -23.18 6.23 9.06
CA PRO A 23 -22.73 5.19 8.17
C PRO A 23 -21.35 4.69 8.68
N VAL A 24 -21.32 3.44 9.15
CA VAL A 24 -20.06 2.72 9.36
C VAL A 24 -19.47 2.54 7.97
N ALA A 25 -18.47 3.34 7.63
CA ALA A 25 -17.67 3.11 6.44
C ALA A 25 -17.14 1.68 6.52
N PRO A 26 -17.31 0.85 5.48
CA PRO A 26 -16.74 -0.48 5.47
C PRO A 26 -15.23 -0.31 5.61
N GLY A 27 -14.70 -0.72 6.75
CA GLY A 27 -13.27 -0.79 6.98
C GLY A 27 -12.67 -1.66 5.89
N ALA A 28 -11.93 -1.04 4.97
CA ALA A 28 -11.22 -1.73 3.93
C ALA A 28 -10.34 -2.78 4.60
N GLN A 29 -10.53 -4.05 4.22
CA GLN A 29 -9.72 -5.16 4.71
C GLN A 29 -8.35 -5.10 4.02
N ALA A 30 -7.49 -4.21 4.51
CA ALA A 30 -6.11 -4.07 4.04
C ALA A 30 -5.18 -5.18 4.61
N GLY A 31 -5.75 -6.25 5.18
CA GLY A 31 -5.03 -7.20 6.02
C GLY A 31 -3.82 -7.89 5.39
N ASN A 32 -3.78 -8.08 4.06
CA ASN A 32 -2.66 -8.72 3.36
C ASN A 32 -2.24 -8.00 2.09
N ASP A 33 -2.82 -6.82 1.83
CA ASP A 33 -2.46 -6.05 0.63
C ASP A 33 -1.04 -5.49 0.75
N VAL A 34 -0.31 -5.49 -0.33
CA VAL A 34 1.03 -4.92 -0.42
C VAL A 34 0.95 -3.52 -1.00
N ALA A 35 1.32 -2.53 -0.21
CA ALA A 35 1.40 -1.13 -0.63
C ALA A 35 2.70 -0.87 -1.41
N VAL A 36 2.59 -0.14 -2.51
CA VAL A 36 3.72 0.39 -3.25
C VAL A 36 4.03 1.79 -2.72
N VAL A 37 5.14 1.95 -2.05
CA VAL A 37 5.56 3.21 -1.43
C VAL A 37 6.73 3.83 -2.18
N VAL A 38 6.73 5.14 -2.31
CA VAL A 38 7.76 5.87 -3.07
C VAL A 38 8.24 7.11 -2.32
N HIS A 39 9.44 7.57 -2.72
CA HIS A 39 9.96 8.84 -2.24
C HIS A 39 9.00 9.99 -2.56
N PRO A 40 8.81 10.98 -1.66
CA PRO A 40 7.89 12.10 -1.87
C PRO A 40 8.08 12.87 -3.18
N ASP A 41 9.31 12.98 -3.68
CA ASP A 41 9.65 13.71 -4.92
C ASP A 41 9.31 12.95 -6.22
N VAL A 42 8.84 11.71 -6.13
CA VAL A 42 8.43 10.96 -7.32
C VAL A 42 7.15 11.58 -7.89
N ALA A 43 7.19 12.09 -9.13
CA ALA A 43 6.09 12.83 -9.75
C ALA A 43 4.98 11.93 -10.33
N VAL A 44 4.86 10.68 -9.87
CA VAL A 44 3.89 9.70 -10.35
C VAL A 44 2.93 9.34 -9.22
N ASP A 45 1.63 9.34 -9.50
CA ASP A 45 0.58 8.97 -8.53
C ASP A 45 -0.02 7.60 -8.79
N ASN A 46 0.12 7.09 -10.02
CA ASN A 46 -0.44 5.83 -10.46
C ASN A 46 0.49 5.11 -11.43
N LEU A 47 0.57 3.80 -11.30
CA LEU A 47 1.21 2.90 -12.25
C LEU A 47 0.22 1.82 -12.67
N SER A 48 0.25 1.41 -13.92
CA SER A 48 -0.37 0.16 -14.32
C SER A 48 0.46 -1.03 -13.82
N THR A 49 -0.18 -2.18 -13.64
CA THR A 49 0.54 -3.42 -13.28
C THR A 49 1.65 -3.73 -14.27
N SER A 50 1.47 -3.45 -15.57
CA SER A 50 2.49 -3.65 -16.60
C SER A 50 3.68 -2.69 -16.46
N GLU A 51 3.46 -1.44 -16.08
CA GLU A 51 4.54 -0.47 -15.80
C GLU A 51 5.30 -0.86 -14.54
N LEU A 52 4.59 -1.28 -13.48
CA LEU A 52 5.19 -1.77 -12.26
C LEU A 52 6.07 -3.00 -12.54
N ARG A 53 5.60 -3.95 -13.35
CA ARG A 53 6.37 -5.11 -13.77
C ARG A 53 7.67 -4.70 -14.48
N ARG A 54 7.61 -3.80 -15.46
CA ARG A 54 8.80 -3.30 -16.18
C ARG A 54 9.80 -2.63 -15.24
N LEU A 55 9.30 -1.91 -14.25
CA LEU A 55 10.11 -1.28 -13.22
C LEU A 55 10.80 -2.34 -12.33
N VAL A 56 10.03 -3.31 -11.83
CA VAL A 56 10.56 -4.39 -10.96
C VAL A 56 11.54 -5.29 -11.70
N LEU A 57 11.35 -5.49 -13.00
CA LEU A 57 12.28 -6.25 -13.83
C LEU A 57 13.47 -5.42 -14.33
N GLY A 58 13.52 -4.12 -13.99
CA GLY A 58 14.63 -3.24 -14.37
C GLY A 58 14.64 -2.85 -15.85
N ASP A 59 13.50 -3.00 -16.56
CA ASP A 59 13.32 -2.53 -17.93
C ASP A 59 13.04 -1.04 -18.00
N ARG A 60 12.72 -0.45 -16.85
CA ARG A 60 12.56 0.98 -16.66
C ARG A 60 13.47 1.44 -15.52
N GLY A 61 14.48 2.21 -15.83
CA GLY A 61 15.49 2.69 -14.87
C GLY A 61 15.26 4.11 -14.35
N PHE A 62 14.28 4.85 -14.93
CA PHE A 62 14.04 6.25 -14.59
C PHE A 62 12.56 6.55 -14.47
N TRP A 63 12.22 7.42 -13.53
CA TRP A 63 10.95 8.11 -13.44
C TRP A 63 10.81 9.16 -14.55
N PRO A 64 9.59 9.67 -14.83
CA PRO A 64 9.45 10.90 -15.61
C PRO A 64 10.29 12.02 -14.98
N GLY A 65 10.97 12.83 -15.81
CA GLY A 65 11.88 13.86 -15.30
C GLY A 65 13.31 13.38 -15.04
N SER A 66 13.69 12.21 -15.56
CA SER A 66 15.07 11.66 -15.51
C SER A 66 15.59 11.31 -14.11
N GLN A 67 14.72 11.23 -13.11
CA GLN A 67 15.08 10.77 -11.77
C GLN A 67 15.31 9.25 -11.81
N ARG A 68 16.48 8.79 -11.33
CA ARG A 68 16.80 7.35 -11.31
C ARG A 68 15.90 6.60 -10.33
N ILE A 69 15.42 5.43 -10.77
CA ILE A 69 14.67 4.52 -9.91
C ILE A 69 15.65 3.72 -9.03
N THR A 70 15.41 3.72 -7.72
CA THR A 70 16.09 2.83 -6.77
C THR A 70 15.08 1.81 -6.26
N LEU A 71 15.17 0.58 -6.74
CA LEU A 71 14.27 -0.50 -6.35
C LEU A 71 14.72 -1.11 -5.02
N LEU A 72 13.86 -1.03 -4.02
CA LEU A 72 14.02 -1.68 -2.71
C LEU A 72 13.04 -2.86 -2.66
N ILE A 73 13.54 -4.06 -2.46
CA ILE A 73 12.73 -5.27 -2.41
C ILE A 73 12.96 -6.01 -1.09
N ARG A 74 11.90 -6.58 -0.53
CA ARG A 74 11.98 -7.35 0.70
C ARG A 74 12.89 -8.57 0.53
N ALA A 75 13.49 -9.02 1.64
CA ALA A 75 14.27 -10.24 1.67
C ALA A 75 13.45 -11.46 1.18
N PRO A 76 14.09 -12.51 0.67
CA PRO A 76 13.41 -13.78 0.34
C PRO A 76 12.56 -14.28 1.51
N VAL A 77 11.47 -14.97 1.22
CA VAL A 77 10.42 -15.48 2.12
C VAL A 77 9.49 -14.43 2.75
N ALA A 78 9.73 -13.15 2.54
CA ALA A 78 8.79 -12.11 2.95
C ALA A 78 7.55 -12.13 2.03
N HIS A 79 6.37 -11.96 2.62
CA HIS A 79 5.09 -11.97 1.90
C HIS A 79 5.07 -10.92 0.77
N GLU A 80 5.52 -9.72 1.03
CA GLU A 80 5.53 -8.62 0.06
C GLU A 80 6.39 -8.95 -1.18
N ARG A 81 7.52 -9.63 -0.95
CA ARG A 81 8.35 -10.10 -2.06
C ARG A 81 7.65 -11.18 -2.88
N ASP A 82 6.99 -12.10 -2.20
CA ASP A 82 6.26 -13.20 -2.82
C ASP A 82 5.13 -12.66 -3.72
N VAL A 83 4.35 -11.71 -3.23
CA VAL A 83 3.30 -11.02 -3.99
C VAL A 83 3.88 -10.31 -5.22
N VAL A 84 4.97 -9.56 -5.07
CA VAL A 84 5.59 -8.86 -6.20
C VAL A 84 6.15 -9.82 -7.23
N VAL A 85 6.87 -10.85 -6.82
CA VAL A 85 7.51 -11.80 -7.74
C VAL A 85 6.47 -12.66 -8.45
N LYS A 86 5.44 -13.15 -7.74
CA LYS A 86 4.40 -14.04 -8.32
C LYS A 86 3.33 -13.26 -9.07
N ASN A 87 2.77 -12.20 -8.47
CA ASN A 87 1.57 -11.54 -9.02
C ASN A 87 1.93 -10.43 -10.01
N VAL A 88 3.06 -9.73 -9.82
CA VAL A 88 3.48 -8.66 -10.72
C VAL A 88 4.42 -9.19 -11.81
N CYS A 89 5.46 -9.94 -11.41
CA CYS A 89 6.44 -10.45 -12.38
C CYS A 89 6.01 -11.77 -13.03
N GLU A 90 5.05 -12.51 -12.45
CA GLU A 90 4.61 -13.84 -12.90
C GLU A 90 5.78 -14.82 -12.97
N MET A 91 6.66 -14.77 -11.97
CA MET A 91 7.88 -15.58 -11.89
C MET A 91 7.95 -16.35 -10.57
N THR A 92 8.74 -17.41 -10.56
CA THR A 92 9.24 -18.01 -9.34
C THR A 92 10.41 -17.20 -8.78
N GLU A 93 10.70 -17.35 -7.48
CA GLU A 93 11.86 -16.70 -6.86
C GLU A 93 13.19 -17.08 -7.55
N ALA A 94 13.32 -18.31 -8.01
CA ALA A 94 14.49 -18.78 -8.76
C ALA A 94 14.64 -18.07 -10.11
N GLN A 95 13.52 -17.91 -10.84
CA GLN A 95 13.51 -17.19 -12.13
C GLN A 95 13.81 -15.70 -11.93
N PHE A 96 13.23 -15.07 -10.92
CA PHE A 96 13.47 -13.67 -10.60
C PHE A 96 14.94 -13.41 -10.26
N ARG A 97 15.53 -14.26 -9.42
CA ARG A 97 16.96 -14.20 -9.09
C ARG A 97 17.83 -14.38 -10.33
N GLN A 98 17.55 -15.39 -11.17
CA GLN A 98 18.30 -15.66 -12.41
C GLN A 98 18.17 -14.49 -13.40
N HIS A 99 16.98 -13.89 -13.52
CA HIS A 99 16.75 -12.70 -14.34
C HIS A 99 17.69 -11.54 -13.94
N TRP A 100 17.76 -11.23 -12.63
CA TRP A 100 18.60 -10.15 -12.14
C TRP A 100 20.10 -10.44 -12.26
N ILE A 101 20.52 -11.68 -12.01
CA ILE A 101 21.91 -12.11 -12.25
C ILE A 101 22.29 -11.87 -13.71
N ALA A 102 21.46 -12.36 -14.64
CA ALA A 102 21.70 -12.19 -16.07
C ALA A 102 21.73 -10.72 -16.51
N LYS A 103 20.81 -9.91 -15.95
CA LYS A 103 20.69 -8.49 -16.29
C LYS A 103 21.89 -7.66 -15.82
N VAL A 104 22.36 -7.90 -14.60
CA VAL A 104 23.56 -7.25 -14.06
C VAL A 104 24.81 -7.71 -14.80
N PHE A 105 24.91 -9.01 -15.11
CA PHE A 105 26.07 -9.56 -15.83
C PHE A 105 26.23 -9.01 -17.25
N ARG A 106 25.08 -8.75 -17.94
CA ARG A 106 25.09 -8.12 -19.27
C ARG A 106 25.21 -6.59 -19.25
N ALA A 107 25.31 -5.99 -18.07
CA ALA A 107 25.28 -4.54 -17.88
C ALA A 107 23.97 -3.86 -18.39
N ASP A 108 22.90 -4.63 -18.54
CA ASP A 108 21.56 -4.13 -18.93
C ASP A 108 20.88 -3.35 -17.79
N ALA A 109 21.34 -3.54 -16.56
CA ALA A 109 20.94 -2.76 -15.40
C ALA A 109 22.18 -2.29 -14.63
N ALA A 110 22.24 -1.00 -14.34
CA ALA A 110 23.37 -0.41 -13.64
C ALA A 110 23.49 -0.89 -12.18
N VAL A 111 22.39 -1.26 -11.56
CA VAL A 111 22.31 -1.65 -10.14
C VAL A 111 21.20 -2.69 -9.95
N ALA A 112 21.53 -3.78 -9.23
CA ALA A 112 20.53 -4.74 -8.77
C ALA A 112 19.59 -4.13 -7.70
N PRO A 113 18.40 -4.70 -7.48
CA PRO A 113 17.53 -4.30 -6.39
C PRO A 113 18.25 -4.37 -5.04
N LYS A 114 18.04 -3.38 -4.20
CA LYS A 114 18.54 -3.39 -2.82
C LYS A 114 17.60 -4.21 -1.96
N ILE A 115 18.13 -5.14 -1.19
CA ILE A 115 17.37 -5.97 -0.28
C ILE A 115 17.13 -5.21 1.03
N VAL A 116 15.89 -5.19 1.50
CA VAL A 116 15.48 -4.64 2.79
C VAL A 116 14.87 -5.73 3.66
N TYR A 117 15.17 -5.71 4.96
CA TYR A 117 14.83 -6.81 5.88
C TYR A 117 13.59 -6.53 6.72
N SER A 118 13.17 -5.27 6.84
CA SER A 118 11.93 -4.90 7.54
C SER A 118 11.17 -3.81 6.77
N ALA A 119 9.90 -3.59 7.13
CA ALA A 119 9.09 -2.53 6.56
C ALA A 119 9.59 -1.16 7.01
N GLU A 120 10.02 -1.03 8.28
CA GLU A 120 10.59 0.20 8.82
C GLU A 120 11.85 0.59 8.05
N MET A 121 12.74 -0.37 7.77
CA MET A 121 13.93 -0.14 6.94
C MET A 121 13.54 0.31 5.53
N ALA A 122 12.51 -0.30 4.94
CA ALA A 122 12.03 0.07 3.62
C ALA A 122 11.51 1.51 3.60
N VAL A 123 10.68 1.90 4.57
CA VAL A 123 10.11 3.26 4.71
C VAL A 123 11.22 4.28 4.95
N ASP A 124 12.17 3.99 5.84
CA ASP A 124 13.31 4.88 6.13
C ASP A 124 14.15 5.14 4.87
N LEU A 125 14.48 4.09 4.14
CA LEU A 125 15.25 4.22 2.89
C LEU A 125 14.46 4.91 1.77
N VAL A 126 13.15 4.63 1.65
CA VAL A 126 12.29 5.33 0.69
C VAL A 126 12.31 6.83 0.94
N ASN A 127 12.20 7.26 2.20
CA ASN A 127 12.18 8.68 2.54
C ASN A 127 13.53 9.38 2.39
N ARG A 128 14.64 8.63 2.41
CA ARG A 128 16.02 9.19 2.29
C ARG A 128 16.59 9.13 0.88
N ILE A 129 16.13 8.22 0.04
CA ILE A 129 16.71 8.01 -1.30
C ILE A 129 15.77 8.58 -2.35
N PRO A 130 16.11 9.72 -3.00
CA PRO A 130 15.31 10.26 -4.09
C PRO A 130 15.08 9.22 -5.19
N GLY A 131 13.81 9.08 -5.63
CA GLY A 131 13.42 8.09 -6.64
C GLY A 131 13.32 6.65 -6.15
N ALA A 132 13.41 6.41 -4.84
CA ALA A 132 13.22 5.07 -4.29
C ALA A 132 11.76 4.62 -4.38
N ILE A 133 11.61 3.30 -4.56
CA ILE A 133 10.33 2.58 -4.52
C ILE A 133 10.51 1.31 -3.69
N ALA A 134 9.53 1.00 -2.86
CA ALA A 134 9.52 -0.20 -2.02
C ALA A 134 8.12 -0.80 -1.91
N PHE A 135 8.06 -2.00 -1.36
CA PHE A 135 6.86 -2.80 -1.14
C PHE A 135 6.78 -3.18 0.33
N ILE A 136 5.68 -2.79 0.97
CA ILE A 136 5.44 -3.08 2.39
C ILE A 136 3.99 -3.53 2.58
N GLU A 137 3.68 -4.24 3.65
CA GLU A 137 2.28 -4.52 3.98
C GLU A 137 1.50 -3.21 4.20
N ALA A 138 0.29 -3.14 3.69
CA ALA A 138 -0.55 -1.95 3.79
C ALA A 138 -0.83 -1.54 5.24
N SER A 139 -0.88 -2.50 6.16
CA SER A 139 -1.01 -2.29 7.60
C SER A 139 0.17 -1.55 8.24
N GLN A 140 1.34 -1.59 7.59
CA GLN A 140 2.59 -1.00 8.07
C GLN A 140 2.90 0.37 7.43
N VAL A 141 1.99 0.87 6.58
CA VAL A 141 2.12 2.21 6.00
C VAL A 141 1.94 3.28 7.08
N GLY A 142 3.03 3.96 7.42
CA GLY A 142 3.02 5.05 8.39
C GLY A 142 2.46 6.36 7.83
N ARG A 143 2.09 7.29 8.73
CA ARG A 143 1.68 8.63 8.33
C ARG A 143 2.81 9.34 7.57
N GLY A 144 2.47 10.02 6.48
CA GLY A 144 3.43 10.74 5.65
C GLY A 144 4.16 9.89 4.60
N THR A 145 3.96 8.58 4.59
CA THR A 145 4.48 7.71 3.53
C THR A 145 3.61 7.86 2.27
N ARG A 146 4.24 8.13 1.14
CA ARG A 146 3.53 8.27 -0.13
C ARG A 146 3.28 6.90 -0.76
N VAL A 147 2.00 6.57 -0.94
CA VAL A 147 1.55 5.32 -1.57
C VAL A 147 1.11 5.60 -3.00
N LEU A 148 1.57 4.78 -3.95
CA LEU A 148 1.10 4.82 -5.33
C LEU A 148 -0.17 4.00 -5.51
N LYS A 149 -1.03 4.45 -6.40
CA LYS A 149 -2.11 3.64 -6.95
C LYS A 149 -1.56 2.64 -7.96
N ILE A 150 -2.15 1.45 -7.99
CA ILE A 150 -1.90 0.47 -9.04
C ILE A 150 -3.20 0.22 -9.79
N ASP A 151 -3.18 0.42 -11.09
CA ASP A 151 -4.38 0.40 -11.94
C ASP A 151 -5.52 1.29 -11.39
N GLY A 152 -5.16 2.46 -10.85
CA GLY A 152 -6.07 3.43 -10.26
C GLY A 152 -6.58 3.10 -8.86
N ARG A 153 -6.10 2.01 -8.21
CA ARG A 153 -6.56 1.52 -6.92
C ARG A 153 -5.49 1.64 -5.84
N LEU A 154 -5.91 1.88 -4.62
CA LEU A 154 -5.08 1.82 -3.41
C LEU A 154 -5.24 0.45 -2.71
N PRO A 155 -4.30 0.07 -1.83
CA PRO A 155 -4.49 -1.06 -0.94
C PRO A 155 -5.81 -0.94 -0.17
N GLY A 156 -6.54 -2.05 -0.07
CA GLY A 156 -7.88 -2.09 0.51
C GLY A 156 -9.03 -1.90 -0.49
N ASP A 157 -8.77 -1.34 -1.66
CA ASP A 157 -9.81 -1.18 -2.68
C ASP A 157 -10.22 -2.53 -3.29
N LYS A 158 -11.49 -2.66 -3.63
CA LYS A 158 -11.98 -3.84 -4.34
C LYS A 158 -11.27 -4.02 -5.68
N GLY A 159 -10.65 -5.18 -5.87
CA GLY A 159 -9.92 -5.51 -7.10
C GLY A 159 -8.49 -4.97 -7.14
N TYR A 160 -7.92 -4.57 -5.99
CA TYR A 160 -6.49 -4.31 -5.89
C TYR A 160 -5.69 -5.59 -6.18
N THR A 161 -4.63 -5.50 -6.96
CA THR A 161 -3.93 -6.66 -7.54
C THR A 161 -2.79 -7.22 -6.68
N LEU A 162 -2.24 -6.44 -5.76
CA LEU A 162 -1.12 -6.87 -4.92
C LEU A 162 -1.62 -7.43 -3.57
N ARG A 163 -2.01 -8.72 -3.58
CA ARG A 163 -2.51 -9.47 -2.41
C ARG A 163 -1.79 -10.80 -2.23
#